data_41e2270effb6d28f95c8c642d3a22bcd
#
_entry.id   41e2270effb6d28f95c8c642d3a22bcd
#
_cell.length_a   1.000
_cell.length_b   1.000
_cell.length_c   1.000
_cell.angle_alpha   90.00
_cell.angle_beta   90.00
_cell.angle_gamma   90.00
#
_symmetry.space_group_name_H-M   'P 1'
#
loop_
_entity.id
_entity.type
_entity.pdbx_description
1 polymer ?
#
loop_
_entity_poly.entity_id
_entity_poly.type
_entity_poly.pdbx_seq_one_letter_code
_entity_poly.pdbx_strand_id
1 'polypeptide(L)'
;ILLNTATLRLKRGHRYGLCGRNGSGKSTLMRAIQNGQVEGFPSPEEVRTWYVEHDLDGSEGDISILDFIQTDKRLNVDRETASKTLQEMGFDEQRQAGPITALSGGWKMKLALARAVLFKADILLLDEPTNHLDVLNVAWITEYLQKTSATSIIVSHDSQFLNNVCTDILHLNRFKIKRYPGNLDAFVKRVPEARAYVELNSGEDYSFKLPNPPLLDGVKTKEKSLVKMRDVVFQYPNTPAPQLRGITMQLSLSSRVAVLGPNGSGKSTLVKLIVGDTEPNEGELWKHPNLVIGYVAQHAFHHIDQHLDKTPLEYMLWRYQTGEDLEEHMKATRQISAEEEEAMKRGAIYEHEGVKRVIDDIVGRKKLK
;
A
#
# COMPACT_ATOMS: atom_id res chain seq x y z
N ILE A 1 -6.73 0.50 -29.03
CA ILE A 1 -6.92 -0.98 -29.24
C ILE A 1 -6.00 -1.69 -28.28
N LEU A 2 -6.59 -2.45 -27.34
CA LEU A 2 -5.83 -3.18 -26.31
C LEU A 2 -5.28 -4.52 -26.85
N LEU A 3 -6.07 -5.20 -27.64
CA LEU A 3 -5.72 -6.47 -28.30
C LEU A 3 -6.09 -6.42 -29.77
N ASN A 4 -5.25 -7.02 -30.60
CA ASN A 4 -5.49 -7.12 -32.04
C ASN A 4 -5.61 -8.60 -32.42
N THR A 5 -6.79 -9.02 -32.89
CA THR A 5 -7.10 -10.41 -33.33
C THR A 5 -6.60 -11.47 -32.34
N ALA A 6 -6.87 -11.28 -31.04
CA ALA A 6 -6.44 -12.17 -30.00
C ALA A 6 -7.59 -13.09 -29.56
N THR A 7 -7.32 -14.38 -29.41
CA THR A 7 -8.27 -15.36 -28.88
C THR A 7 -7.81 -15.83 -27.50
N LEU A 8 -8.63 -15.59 -26.48
CA LEU A 8 -8.39 -16.08 -25.12
C LEU A 8 -9.27 -17.30 -24.86
N ARG A 9 -8.64 -18.44 -24.53
CA ARG A 9 -9.34 -19.66 -24.11
C ARG A 9 -8.96 -20.02 -22.71
N LEU A 10 -9.92 -19.98 -21.79
CA LEU A 10 -9.78 -20.37 -20.40
C LEU A 10 -10.36 -21.76 -20.16
N LYS A 11 -9.67 -22.58 -19.39
CA LYS A 11 -10.16 -23.88 -18.92
C LYS A 11 -10.64 -23.75 -17.48
N ARG A 12 -11.77 -24.38 -17.14
CA ARG A 12 -12.30 -24.35 -15.78
C ARG A 12 -11.30 -24.92 -14.78
N GLY A 13 -11.22 -24.32 -13.61
CA GLY A 13 -10.34 -24.72 -12.52
C GLY A 13 -8.85 -24.44 -12.73
N HIS A 14 -8.45 -23.80 -13.86
CA HIS A 14 -7.08 -23.38 -14.07
C HIS A 14 -6.83 -22.00 -13.48
N ARG A 15 -5.57 -21.78 -13.08
CA ARG A 15 -5.10 -20.53 -12.50
C ARG A 15 -4.08 -19.90 -13.45
N TYR A 16 -4.47 -18.78 -14.05
CA TYR A 16 -3.72 -18.10 -15.10
C TYR A 16 -2.96 -16.89 -14.51
N GLY A 17 -1.64 -16.89 -14.59
CA GLY A 17 -0.83 -15.70 -14.35
C GLY A 17 -0.82 -14.81 -15.59
N LEU A 18 -1.33 -13.59 -15.51
CA LEU A 18 -1.32 -12.63 -16.61
C LEU A 18 -0.04 -11.79 -16.55
N CYS A 19 0.93 -12.09 -17.41
CA CYS A 19 2.23 -11.46 -17.47
C CYS A 19 2.36 -10.54 -18.69
N GLY A 20 3.06 -9.43 -18.51
CA GLY A 20 3.35 -8.45 -19.56
C GLY A 20 3.97 -7.19 -18.97
N ARG A 21 4.57 -6.36 -19.82
CA ARG A 21 5.20 -5.09 -19.40
C ARG A 21 4.22 -4.17 -18.68
N ASN A 22 4.74 -3.27 -17.84
CA ASN A 22 3.90 -2.21 -17.25
C ASN A 22 3.29 -1.35 -18.37
N GLY A 23 2.03 -0.97 -18.19
CA GLY A 23 1.28 -0.25 -19.22
C GLY A 23 0.81 -1.09 -20.43
N SER A 24 1.04 -2.43 -20.43
CA SER A 24 0.56 -3.31 -21.51
C SER A 24 -0.96 -3.53 -21.53
N GLY A 25 -1.68 -3.05 -20.51
CA GLY A 25 -3.13 -3.15 -20.41
C GLY A 25 -3.66 -4.36 -19.63
N LYS A 26 -2.87 -4.96 -18.72
CA LYS A 26 -3.29 -6.11 -17.90
C LYS A 26 -4.57 -5.81 -17.11
N SER A 27 -4.55 -4.78 -16.27
CA SER A 27 -5.71 -4.37 -15.44
C SER A 27 -6.89 -3.91 -16.32
N THR A 28 -6.61 -3.25 -17.45
CA THR A 28 -7.66 -2.86 -18.41
C THR A 28 -8.35 -4.06 -19.01
N LEU A 29 -7.60 -5.11 -19.37
CA LEU A 29 -8.17 -6.37 -19.86
C LEU A 29 -9.05 -7.03 -18.80
N MET A 30 -8.60 -7.08 -17.56
CA MET A 30 -9.38 -7.67 -16.47
C MET A 30 -10.69 -6.92 -16.23
N ARG A 31 -10.65 -5.58 -16.22
CA ARG A 31 -11.86 -4.75 -16.12
C ARG A 31 -12.79 -4.93 -17.33
N ALA A 32 -12.26 -5.06 -18.55
CA ALA A 32 -13.05 -5.34 -19.73
C ALA A 32 -13.75 -6.70 -19.66
N ILE A 33 -13.09 -7.73 -19.10
CA ILE A 33 -13.70 -9.04 -18.85
C ILE A 33 -14.82 -8.90 -17.80
N GLN A 34 -14.58 -8.23 -16.70
CA GLN A 34 -15.57 -7.99 -15.64
C GLN A 34 -16.83 -7.29 -16.18
N ASN A 35 -16.63 -6.29 -17.03
CA ASN A 35 -17.71 -5.46 -17.58
C ASN A 35 -18.41 -6.09 -18.80
N GLY A 36 -18.04 -7.32 -19.20
CA GLY A 36 -18.61 -7.98 -20.38
C GLY A 36 -18.30 -7.29 -21.71
N GLN A 37 -17.20 -6.51 -21.76
CA GLN A 37 -16.81 -5.73 -22.94
C GLN A 37 -15.91 -6.49 -23.92
N VAL A 38 -15.65 -7.76 -23.63
CA VAL A 38 -14.81 -8.62 -24.51
C VAL A 38 -15.73 -9.41 -25.45
N GLU A 39 -15.57 -9.18 -26.75
CA GLU A 39 -16.34 -9.88 -27.77
C GLU A 39 -16.19 -11.40 -27.69
N GLY A 40 -17.30 -12.13 -27.74
CA GLY A 40 -17.32 -13.60 -27.64
C GLY A 40 -17.10 -14.14 -26.22
N PHE A 41 -17.03 -13.28 -25.20
CA PHE A 41 -17.05 -13.72 -23.81
C PHE A 41 -18.48 -14.11 -23.41
N PRO A 42 -18.68 -15.22 -22.64
CA PRO A 42 -20.00 -15.63 -22.19
C PRO A 42 -20.71 -14.52 -21.39
N SER A 43 -22.05 -14.53 -21.44
CA SER A 43 -22.84 -13.57 -20.66
C SER A 43 -22.64 -13.75 -19.15
N PRO A 44 -22.89 -12.73 -18.33
CA PRO A 44 -22.81 -12.84 -16.87
C PRO A 44 -23.75 -13.90 -16.26
N GLU A 45 -24.80 -14.30 -16.99
CA GLU A 45 -25.72 -15.36 -16.61
C GLU A 45 -25.11 -16.74 -16.81
N GLU A 46 -24.26 -16.91 -17.84
CA GLU A 46 -23.58 -18.15 -18.16
C GLU A 46 -22.28 -18.35 -17.37
N VAL A 47 -21.51 -17.26 -17.16
CA VAL A 47 -20.24 -17.27 -16.45
C VAL A 47 -20.14 -16.08 -15.53
N ARG A 48 -20.21 -16.32 -14.24
CA ARG A 48 -20.13 -15.30 -13.20
C ARG A 48 -18.68 -14.93 -12.94
N THR A 49 -18.33 -13.70 -13.25
CA THR A 49 -16.99 -13.16 -13.06
C THR A 49 -16.97 -12.19 -11.88
N TRP A 50 -16.00 -12.36 -11.00
CA TRP A 50 -15.80 -11.48 -9.84
C TRP A 50 -14.40 -10.87 -9.85
N TYR A 51 -14.34 -9.56 -9.81
CA TYR A 51 -13.09 -8.81 -9.63
C TYR A 51 -12.85 -8.59 -8.14
N VAL A 52 -11.70 -9.08 -7.66
CA VAL A 52 -11.30 -8.94 -6.27
C VAL A 52 -10.60 -7.60 -6.11
N GLU A 53 -11.33 -6.63 -5.55
CA GLU A 53 -10.82 -5.30 -5.26
C GLU A 53 -10.11 -5.28 -3.91
N HIS A 54 -8.91 -4.69 -3.89
CA HIS A 54 -8.12 -4.51 -2.68
C HIS A 54 -8.58 -3.31 -1.85
N ASP A 55 -9.01 -2.26 -2.53
CA ASP A 55 -9.41 -1.01 -1.89
C ASP A 55 -10.91 -1.05 -1.64
N LEU A 56 -11.26 -1.39 -0.40
CA LEU A 56 -12.53 -1.00 0.17
C LEU A 56 -12.39 0.50 0.42
N ASP A 57 -13.07 1.30 -0.40
CA ASP A 57 -13.11 2.75 -0.24
C ASP A 57 -13.58 3.09 1.16
N GLY A 58 -12.85 3.95 1.88
CA GLY A 58 -13.24 4.39 3.24
C GLY A 58 -14.58 5.15 3.30
N SER A 59 -15.28 5.27 2.17
CA SER A 59 -16.64 5.84 2.04
C SER A 59 -17.73 4.97 2.66
N GLU A 60 -17.44 3.71 2.99
CA GLU A 60 -18.43 2.75 3.50
C GLU A 60 -18.75 2.90 4.99
N GLY A 61 -18.07 3.81 5.69
CA GLY A 61 -18.38 4.16 7.09
C GLY A 61 -18.11 3.04 8.10
N ASP A 62 -18.58 3.24 9.32
CA ASP A 62 -18.45 2.30 10.46
C ASP A 62 -19.52 1.20 10.46
N ILE A 63 -19.87 0.64 9.29
CA ILE A 63 -20.82 -0.47 9.21
C ILE A 63 -20.13 -1.80 9.57
N SER A 64 -20.90 -2.74 10.12
CA SER A 64 -20.39 -4.06 10.42
C SER A 64 -20.08 -4.84 9.14
N ILE A 65 -19.12 -5.78 9.23
CA ILE A 65 -18.74 -6.63 8.09
C ILE A 65 -19.95 -7.40 7.56
N LEU A 66 -20.80 -7.90 8.46
CA LEU A 66 -21.98 -8.66 8.06
C LEU A 66 -23.04 -7.78 7.38
N ASP A 67 -23.26 -6.57 7.88
CA ASP A 67 -24.18 -5.62 7.26
C ASP A 67 -23.64 -5.13 5.91
N PHE A 68 -22.33 -4.95 5.77
CA PHE A 68 -21.70 -4.62 4.49
C PHE A 68 -22.00 -5.67 3.40
N ILE A 69 -21.90 -6.96 3.73
CA ILE A 69 -22.28 -8.03 2.79
C ILE A 69 -23.75 -7.95 2.44
N GLN A 70 -24.63 -7.63 3.39
CA GLN A 70 -26.08 -7.52 3.17
C GLN A 70 -26.46 -6.30 2.28
N THR A 71 -25.64 -5.24 2.31
CA THR A 71 -25.88 -4.06 1.45
C THR A 71 -25.47 -4.27 0.00
N ASP A 72 -24.62 -5.27 -0.29
CA ASP A 72 -24.19 -5.56 -1.66
C ASP A 72 -25.31 -6.32 -2.42
N LYS A 73 -26.09 -5.56 -3.18
CA LYS A 73 -27.23 -6.08 -3.97
C LYS A 73 -26.84 -7.19 -4.96
N ARG A 74 -25.57 -7.32 -5.31
CA ARG A 74 -25.08 -8.37 -6.22
C ARG A 74 -25.07 -9.75 -5.56
N LEU A 75 -24.95 -9.80 -4.23
CA LEU A 75 -24.78 -11.06 -3.51
C LEU A 75 -26.11 -11.78 -3.27
N ASN A 76 -27.19 -11.06 -3.01
CA ASN A 76 -28.55 -11.57 -2.75
C ASN A 76 -28.56 -12.85 -1.88
N VAL A 77 -27.89 -12.78 -0.71
CA VAL A 77 -27.74 -13.89 0.22
C VAL A 77 -28.38 -13.55 1.56
N ASP A 78 -28.92 -14.56 2.24
CA ASP A 78 -29.43 -14.41 3.60
C ASP A 78 -28.28 -14.24 4.61
N ARG A 79 -28.62 -13.66 5.77
CA ARG A 79 -27.65 -13.33 6.83
C ARG A 79 -26.94 -14.57 7.40
N GLU A 80 -27.65 -15.69 7.47
CA GLU A 80 -27.11 -16.95 7.98
C GLU A 80 -26.03 -17.51 7.05
N THR A 81 -26.32 -17.59 5.74
CA THR A 81 -25.35 -18.01 4.72
C THR A 81 -24.14 -17.09 4.67
N ALA A 82 -24.35 -15.77 4.78
CA ALA A 82 -23.25 -14.80 4.83
C ALA A 82 -22.37 -15.04 6.06
N SER A 83 -22.96 -15.18 7.25
CA SER A 83 -22.25 -15.43 8.49
C SER A 83 -21.44 -16.74 8.45
N LYS A 84 -22.03 -17.81 7.95
CA LYS A 84 -21.36 -19.11 7.81
C LYS A 84 -20.14 -19.03 6.87
N THR A 85 -20.30 -18.40 5.73
CA THR A 85 -19.18 -18.22 4.78
C THR A 85 -18.07 -17.37 5.39
N LEU A 86 -18.41 -16.31 6.13
CA LEU A 86 -17.43 -15.53 6.87
C LEU A 86 -16.69 -16.36 7.92
N GLN A 87 -17.39 -17.25 8.67
CA GLN A 87 -16.77 -18.16 9.64
C GLN A 87 -15.78 -19.12 8.96
N GLU A 88 -16.13 -19.67 7.80
CA GLU A 88 -15.26 -20.54 7.00
C GLU A 88 -13.98 -19.80 6.53
N MET A 89 -14.06 -18.48 6.33
CA MET A 89 -12.92 -17.61 6.03
C MET A 89 -12.15 -17.13 7.27
N GLY A 90 -12.60 -17.55 8.47
CA GLY A 90 -11.94 -17.26 9.75
C GLY A 90 -12.46 -16.01 10.48
N PHE A 91 -13.58 -15.41 10.05
CA PHE A 91 -14.23 -14.32 10.78
C PHE A 91 -15.12 -14.90 11.88
N ASP A 92 -14.67 -14.77 13.13
CA ASP A 92 -15.51 -15.06 14.29
C ASP A 92 -16.66 -14.06 14.42
N GLU A 93 -17.65 -14.36 15.25
CA GLU A 93 -18.84 -13.53 15.45
C GLU A 93 -18.51 -12.10 15.88
N GLN A 94 -17.52 -11.95 16.76
CA GLN A 94 -17.08 -10.64 17.24
C GLN A 94 -16.51 -9.80 16.10
N ARG A 95 -15.72 -10.40 15.23
CA ARG A 95 -15.15 -9.72 14.06
C ARG A 95 -16.20 -9.41 13.01
N GLN A 96 -17.18 -10.30 12.77
CA GLN A 96 -18.30 -10.05 11.87
C GLN A 96 -19.13 -8.83 12.27
N ALA A 97 -19.28 -8.60 13.59
CA ALA A 97 -19.97 -7.45 14.16
C ALA A 97 -19.09 -6.17 14.18
N GLY A 98 -17.79 -6.31 13.95
CA GLY A 98 -16.85 -5.19 13.93
C GLY A 98 -16.92 -4.37 12.65
N PRO A 99 -16.41 -3.11 12.67
CA PRO A 99 -16.42 -2.23 11.52
C PRO A 99 -15.38 -2.66 10.48
N ILE A 100 -15.68 -2.45 9.19
CA ILE A 100 -14.79 -2.75 8.06
C ILE A 100 -13.50 -1.95 8.15
N THR A 101 -13.59 -0.70 8.60
CA THR A 101 -12.45 0.22 8.74
C THR A 101 -11.36 -0.31 9.67
N ALA A 102 -11.71 -1.18 10.62
CA ALA A 102 -10.75 -1.81 11.52
C ALA A 102 -9.97 -3.01 10.90
N LEU A 103 -10.33 -3.43 9.68
CA LEU A 103 -9.69 -4.57 9.04
C LEU A 103 -8.29 -4.23 8.52
N SER A 104 -7.31 -5.07 8.86
CA SER A 104 -6.00 -5.06 8.19
C SER A 104 -6.10 -5.54 6.74
N GLY A 105 -5.07 -5.26 5.92
CA GLY A 105 -5.04 -5.67 4.51
C GLY A 105 -5.33 -7.16 4.28
N GLY A 106 -4.79 -8.05 5.13
CA GLY A 106 -5.06 -9.49 5.05
C GLY A 106 -6.52 -9.84 5.30
N TRP A 107 -7.17 -9.17 6.24
CA TRP A 107 -8.60 -9.37 6.52
C TRP A 107 -9.49 -8.78 5.45
N LYS A 108 -9.12 -7.63 4.85
CA LYS A 108 -9.81 -7.06 3.69
C LYS A 108 -9.77 -8.02 2.51
N MET A 109 -8.63 -8.66 2.24
CA MET A 109 -8.50 -9.69 1.20
C MET A 109 -9.40 -10.89 1.46
N LYS A 110 -9.43 -11.40 2.70
CA LYS A 110 -10.34 -12.49 3.08
C LYS A 110 -11.81 -12.12 2.88
N LEU A 111 -12.19 -10.89 3.22
CA LEU A 111 -13.54 -10.38 2.99
C LEU A 111 -13.87 -10.30 1.50
N ALA A 112 -12.95 -9.81 0.67
CA ALA A 112 -13.13 -9.73 -0.77
C ALA A 112 -13.33 -11.13 -1.41
N LEU A 113 -12.58 -12.13 -0.93
CA LEU A 113 -12.76 -13.52 -1.37
C LEU A 113 -14.04 -14.16 -0.81
N ALA A 114 -14.45 -13.85 0.42
CA ALA A 114 -15.73 -14.30 0.97
C ALA A 114 -16.91 -13.80 0.09
N ARG A 115 -16.86 -12.55 -0.35
CA ARG A 115 -17.84 -11.98 -1.28
C ARG A 115 -17.85 -12.73 -2.62
N ALA A 116 -16.70 -13.09 -3.17
CA ALA A 116 -16.58 -13.88 -4.39
C ALA A 116 -17.21 -15.28 -4.23
N VAL A 117 -17.04 -15.92 -3.07
CA VAL A 117 -17.66 -17.22 -2.74
C VAL A 117 -19.19 -17.08 -2.65
N LEU A 118 -19.68 -16.04 -1.95
CA LEU A 118 -21.13 -15.78 -1.83
C LEU A 118 -21.77 -15.48 -3.19
N PHE A 119 -21.04 -14.79 -4.07
CA PHE A 119 -21.45 -14.56 -5.45
C PHE A 119 -21.43 -15.84 -6.29
N LYS A 120 -20.80 -16.90 -5.79
CA LYS A 120 -20.55 -18.17 -6.51
C LYS A 120 -19.82 -17.93 -7.83
N ALA A 121 -18.73 -17.17 -7.78
CA ALA A 121 -17.96 -16.80 -8.95
C ALA A 121 -17.35 -18.02 -9.66
N ASP A 122 -17.53 -18.09 -10.98
CA ASP A 122 -16.89 -19.10 -11.85
C ASP A 122 -15.47 -18.66 -12.23
N ILE A 123 -15.26 -17.33 -12.35
CA ILE A 123 -13.96 -16.73 -12.66
C ILE A 123 -13.63 -15.66 -11.60
N LEU A 124 -12.44 -15.77 -11.02
CA LEU A 124 -11.83 -14.78 -10.12
C LEU A 124 -10.81 -13.97 -10.89
N LEU A 125 -10.95 -12.66 -10.86
CA LEU A 125 -9.96 -11.71 -11.38
C LEU A 125 -9.24 -11.06 -10.20
N LEU A 126 -7.94 -11.34 -10.05
CA LEU A 126 -7.13 -10.86 -8.93
C LEU A 126 -6.02 -9.94 -9.45
N ASP A 127 -6.10 -8.66 -9.11
CA ASP A 127 -5.09 -7.66 -9.48
C ASP A 127 -4.24 -7.34 -8.25
N GLU A 128 -2.97 -7.73 -8.27
CA GLU A 128 -1.99 -7.57 -7.20
C GLU A 128 -2.47 -8.08 -5.81
N PRO A 129 -2.98 -9.34 -5.72
CA PRO A 129 -3.61 -9.83 -4.50
C PRO A 129 -2.68 -10.00 -3.30
N THR A 130 -1.38 -9.94 -3.50
CA THR A 130 -0.35 -10.04 -2.45
C THR A 130 0.12 -8.69 -1.92
N ASN A 131 -0.28 -7.59 -2.56
CA ASN A 131 0.11 -6.26 -2.11
C ASN A 131 -0.40 -5.99 -0.68
N HIS A 132 0.48 -5.43 0.14
CA HIS A 132 0.19 -5.08 1.54
C HIS A 132 -0.13 -6.26 2.46
N LEU A 133 0.07 -7.50 1.99
CA LEU A 133 -0.08 -8.70 2.81
C LEU A 133 1.25 -9.06 3.49
N ASP A 134 1.15 -9.57 4.71
CA ASP A 134 2.28 -10.23 5.37
C ASP A 134 2.45 -11.68 4.88
N VAL A 135 3.56 -12.29 5.24
CA VAL A 135 3.93 -13.65 4.80
C VAL A 135 2.85 -14.69 5.13
N LEU A 136 2.18 -14.55 6.29
CA LEU A 136 1.13 -15.49 6.71
C LEU A 136 -0.11 -15.37 5.82
N ASN A 137 -0.51 -14.15 5.48
CA ASN A 137 -1.65 -13.91 4.61
C ASN A 137 -1.34 -14.28 3.14
N VAL A 138 -0.09 -14.09 2.66
CA VAL A 138 0.34 -14.59 1.35
C VAL A 138 0.30 -16.12 1.29
N ALA A 139 0.75 -16.81 2.33
CA ALA A 139 0.66 -18.26 2.41
C ALA A 139 -0.81 -18.74 2.41
N TRP A 140 -1.67 -18.06 3.16
CA TRP A 140 -3.09 -18.38 3.21
C TRP A 140 -3.79 -18.22 1.84
N ILE A 141 -3.59 -17.09 1.14
CA ILE A 141 -4.19 -16.88 -0.18
C ILE A 141 -3.66 -17.87 -1.23
N THR A 142 -2.38 -18.23 -1.14
CA THR A 142 -1.76 -19.26 -1.98
C THR A 142 -2.51 -20.58 -1.82
N GLU A 143 -2.68 -21.03 -0.59
CA GLU A 143 -3.39 -22.28 -0.27
C GLU A 143 -4.86 -22.25 -0.71
N TYR A 144 -5.54 -21.12 -0.45
CA TYR A 144 -6.92 -20.91 -0.87
C TYR A 144 -7.08 -21.05 -2.39
N LEU A 145 -6.23 -20.37 -3.17
CA LEU A 145 -6.31 -20.42 -4.63
C LEU A 145 -5.95 -21.80 -5.21
N GLN A 146 -5.08 -22.54 -4.54
CA GLN A 146 -4.77 -23.93 -4.94
C GLN A 146 -5.94 -24.90 -4.72
N LYS A 147 -6.77 -24.64 -3.70
CA LYS A 147 -7.91 -25.51 -3.34
C LYS A 147 -9.21 -25.13 -4.03
N THR A 148 -9.38 -23.88 -4.46
CA THR A 148 -10.62 -23.43 -5.10
C THR A 148 -10.82 -24.09 -6.47
N SER A 149 -12.06 -24.42 -6.80
CA SER A 149 -12.46 -24.91 -8.13
C SER A 149 -12.71 -23.79 -9.13
N ALA A 150 -12.78 -22.55 -8.70
CA ALA A 150 -12.96 -21.39 -9.56
C ALA A 150 -11.73 -21.17 -10.46
N THR A 151 -11.98 -20.76 -11.70
CA THR A 151 -10.92 -20.33 -12.61
C THR A 151 -10.37 -18.97 -12.14
N SER A 152 -9.07 -18.78 -12.18
CA SER A 152 -8.47 -17.50 -11.73
C SER A 152 -7.61 -16.88 -12.82
N ILE A 153 -7.71 -15.55 -12.97
CA ILE A 153 -6.74 -14.74 -13.71
C ILE A 153 -6.07 -13.82 -12.71
N ILE A 154 -4.76 -13.90 -12.61
CA ILE A 154 -3.96 -13.27 -11.55
C ILE A 154 -2.90 -12.38 -12.19
N VAL A 155 -2.88 -11.12 -11.81
CA VAL A 155 -1.77 -10.19 -12.05
C VAL A 155 -1.02 -10.05 -10.73
N SER A 156 0.27 -10.27 -10.72
CA SER A 156 1.13 -10.03 -9.54
C SER A 156 2.57 -9.77 -9.94
N HIS A 157 3.26 -8.97 -9.14
CA HIS A 157 4.71 -8.78 -9.20
C HIS A 157 5.46 -9.78 -8.30
N ASP A 158 4.76 -10.57 -7.49
CA ASP A 158 5.36 -11.61 -6.66
C ASP A 158 5.57 -12.88 -7.48
N SER A 159 6.81 -13.08 -7.95
CA SER A 159 7.20 -14.23 -8.76
C SER A 159 7.05 -15.56 -8.02
N GLN A 160 7.30 -15.57 -6.71
CA GLN A 160 7.17 -16.79 -5.90
C GLN A 160 5.70 -17.18 -5.74
N PHE A 161 4.84 -16.21 -5.50
CA PHE A 161 3.40 -16.42 -5.46
C PHE A 161 2.86 -16.99 -6.79
N LEU A 162 3.22 -16.37 -7.94
CA LEU A 162 2.81 -16.85 -9.25
C LEU A 162 3.33 -18.27 -9.54
N ASN A 163 4.56 -18.59 -9.15
CA ASN A 163 5.11 -19.93 -9.32
C ASN A 163 4.36 -20.99 -8.53
N ASN A 164 3.91 -20.64 -7.32
CA ASN A 164 3.20 -21.57 -6.43
C ASN A 164 1.73 -21.77 -6.83
N VAL A 165 1.10 -20.74 -7.41
CA VAL A 165 -0.36 -20.75 -7.67
C VAL A 165 -0.68 -21.08 -9.11
N CYS A 166 0.05 -20.54 -10.10
CA CYS A 166 -0.36 -20.61 -11.50
C CYS A 166 -0.16 -21.99 -12.14
N THR A 167 -1.18 -22.42 -12.88
CA THR A 167 -1.11 -23.62 -13.75
C THR A 167 -0.70 -23.27 -15.17
N ASP A 168 -0.93 -22.03 -15.57
CA ASP A 168 -0.69 -21.50 -16.91
C ASP A 168 -0.28 -20.03 -16.84
N ILE A 169 0.47 -19.56 -17.82
CA ILE A 169 0.80 -18.16 -18.00
C ILE A 169 0.16 -17.62 -19.29
N LEU A 170 -0.53 -16.49 -19.15
CA LEU A 170 -1.01 -15.68 -20.25
C LEU A 170 -0.04 -14.54 -20.49
N HIS A 171 0.68 -14.59 -21.58
CA HIS A 171 1.66 -13.56 -21.94
C HIS A 171 1.03 -12.52 -22.84
N LEU A 172 0.92 -11.31 -22.33
CA LEU A 172 0.43 -10.13 -23.05
C LEU A 172 1.62 -9.37 -23.63
N ASN A 173 1.83 -9.47 -24.93
CA ASN A 173 2.93 -8.81 -25.63
C ASN A 173 2.51 -8.33 -27.01
N ARG A 174 2.85 -7.08 -27.38
CA ARG A 174 2.58 -6.46 -28.69
C ARG A 174 1.12 -6.64 -29.13
N PHE A 175 0.17 -6.31 -28.25
CA PHE A 175 -1.28 -6.42 -28.50
C PHE A 175 -1.81 -7.84 -28.76
N LYS A 176 -1.02 -8.86 -28.46
CA LYS A 176 -1.39 -10.27 -28.55
C LYS A 176 -1.34 -10.94 -27.21
N ILE A 177 -2.21 -11.93 -27.00
CA ILE A 177 -2.18 -12.79 -25.82
C ILE A 177 -1.85 -14.22 -26.24
N LYS A 178 -0.88 -14.83 -25.54
CA LYS A 178 -0.49 -16.21 -25.80
C LYS A 178 -0.43 -16.99 -24.49
N ARG A 179 -1.04 -18.19 -24.50
CA ARG A 179 -1.02 -19.09 -23.34
C ARG A 179 0.21 -19.99 -23.38
N TYR A 180 0.85 -20.13 -22.21
CA TYR A 180 1.93 -21.05 -21.95
C TYR A 180 1.54 -21.97 -20.79
N PRO A 181 1.40 -23.30 -21.02
CA PRO A 181 1.16 -24.26 -19.94
C PRO A 181 2.37 -24.33 -18.99
N GLY A 182 2.09 -24.41 -17.70
CA GLY A 182 3.08 -24.45 -16.64
C GLY A 182 3.10 -23.15 -15.81
N ASN A 183 3.94 -23.15 -14.78
CA ASN A 183 4.15 -22.01 -13.90
C ASN A 183 5.06 -20.94 -14.52
N LEU A 184 5.36 -19.90 -13.75
CA LEU A 184 6.18 -18.79 -14.20
C LEU A 184 7.59 -19.21 -14.62
N ASP A 185 8.23 -20.11 -13.88
CA ASP A 185 9.58 -20.62 -14.20
C ASP A 185 9.60 -21.38 -15.54
N ALA A 186 8.57 -22.20 -15.79
CA ALA A 186 8.43 -22.91 -17.06
C ALA A 186 8.20 -21.93 -18.22
N PHE A 187 7.50 -20.85 -17.99
CA PHE A 187 7.28 -19.78 -18.96
C PHE A 187 8.58 -19.03 -19.28
N VAL A 188 9.32 -18.57 -18.25
CA VAL A 188 10.57 -17.83 -18.41
C VAL A 188 11.63 -18.66 -19.15
N LYS A 189 11.69 -19.99 -18.92
CA LYS A 189 12.56 -20.89 -19.70
C LYS A 189 12.23 -20.91 -21.19
N ARG A 190 10.94 -20.77 -21.55
CA ARG A 190 10.48 -20.76 -22.97
C ARG A 190 10.58 -19.38 -23.61
N VAL A 191 10.47 -18.34 -22.82
CA VAL A 191 10.49 -16.92 -23.24
C VAL A 191 11.48 -16.15 -22.36
N PRO A 192 12.81 -16.29 -22.58
CA PRO A 192 13.81 -15.65 -21.73
C PRO A 192 13.70 -14.12 -21.67
N GLU A 193 13.20 -13.49 -22.73
CA GLU A 193 12.95 -12.04 -22.80
C GLU A 193 11.93 -11.56 -21.75
N ALA A 194 11.05 -12.46 -21.31
CA ALA A 194 10.04 -12.13 -20.30
C ALA A 194 10.66 -11.99 -18.90
N ARG A 195 11.86 -12.51 -18.67
CA ARG A 195 12.59 -12.37 -17.41
C ARG A 195 12.69 -10.92 -16.97
N ALA A 196 12.93 -10.02 -17.92
CA ALA A 196 13.12 -8.60 -17.68
C ALA A 196 11.93 -7.87 -16.98
N TYR A 197 10.71 -8.35 -17.11
CA TYR A 197 9.53 -7.74 -16.50
C TYR A 197 8.75 -8.68 -15.56
N VAL A 198 9.23 -9.89 -15.43
CA VAL A 198 8.71 -10.88 -14.49
C VAL A 198 9.53 -10.90 -13.19
N GLU A 199 10.85 -10.74 -13.29
CA GLU A 199 11.75 -10.59 -12.16
C GLU A 199 11.93 -9.08 -11.87
N LEU A 200 11.60 -8.64 -10.67
CA LEU A 200 11.76 -7.24 -10.22
C LEU A 200 13.22 -6.72 -10.33
N ASN A 201 14.18 -7.63 -10.48
CA ASN A 201 15.62 -7.33 -10.56
C ASN A 201 16.14 -7.03 -11.97
N SER A 202 15.27 -7.05 -13.00
CA SER A 202 15.71 -6.88 -14.39
C SER A 202 15.17 -5.59 -15.05
N GLY A 203 14.67 -4.64 -14.26
CA GLY A 203 14.54 -3.25 -14.71
C GLY A 203 15.94 -2.74 -15.10
N GLU A 204 16.03 -1.94 -16.16
CA GLU A 204 17.26 -1.20 -16.48
C GLU A 204 17.84 -0.69 -15.16
N ASP A 205 19.11 -1.02 -14.88
CA ASP A 205 19.82 -0.67 -13.65
C ASP A 205 19.96 0.86 -13.52
N TYR A 206 18.88 1.55 -13.20
CA TYR A 206 18.94 2.91 -12.70
C TYR A 206 19.49 2.86 -11.28
N SER A 207 20.80 2.80 -11.18
CA SER A 207 21.49 2.94 -9.90
C SER A 207 21.50 4.42 -9.50
N PHE A 208 20.53 4.80 -8.67
CA PHE A 208 20.57 6.08 -8.01
C PHE A 208 21.63 6.05 -6.90
N LYS A 209 22.74 6.75 -7.11
CA LYS A 209 23.71 7.01 -6.04
C LYS A 209 23.26 8.26 -5.30
N LEU A 210 22.56 8.07 -4.20
CA LEU A 210 22.31 9.16 -3.28
C LEU A 210 23.63 9.61 -2.62
N PRO A 211 23.89 10.91 -2.51
CA PRO A 211 25.06 11.40 -1.79
C PRO A 211 24.99 10.94 -0.34
N ASN A 212 26.17 10.64 0.23
CA ASN A 212 26.23 10.36 1.67
C ASN A 212 25.78 11.60 2.43
N PRO A 213 24.94 11.45 3.46
CA PRO A 213 24.55 12.59 4.27
C PRO A 213 25.79 13.24 4.91
N PRO A 214 25.91 14.57 4.89
CA PRO A 214 26.97 15.26 5.59
C PRO A 214 26.84 15.06 7.11
N LEU A 215 27.92 15.30 7.85
CA LEU A 215 27.83 15.38 9.30
C LEU A 215 27.00 16.61 9.67
N LEU A 216 26.09 16.44 10.61
CA LEU A 216 25.28 17.54 11.13
C LEU A 216 26.15 18.47 12.02
N ASP A 217 25.81 19.74 12.04
CA ASP A 217 26.44 20.71 12.95
C ASP A 217 26.32 20.23 14.41
N GLY A 218 27.43 20.19 15.13
CA GLY A 218 27.51 19.69 16.51
C GLY A 218 27.64 18.15 16.62
N VAL A 219 27.68 17.42 15.49
CA VAL A 219 27.90 15.98 15.45
C VAL A 219 29.29 15.66 14.91
N LYS A 220 30.18 15.19 15.79
CA LYS A 220 31.59 14.92 15.43
C LYS A 220 31.80 13.56 14.77
N THR A 221 30.91 12.59 14.99
CA THR A 221 31.05 11.22 14.49
C THR A 221 29.70 10.69 14.00
N LYS A 222 29.72 9.76 13.03
CA LYS A 222 28.50 9.14 12.48
C LYS A 222 27.79 8.22 13.46
N GLU A 223 28.46 7.76 14.49
CA GLU A 223 27.97 6.86 15.53
C GLU A 223 27.17 7.58 16.61
N LYS A 224 27.29 8.91 16.70
CA LYS A 224 26.54 9.71 17.69
C LYS A 224 25.05 9.55 17.45
N SER A 225 24.30 9.23 18.51
CA SER A 225 22.83 9.08 18.43
C SER A 225 22.17 10.40 18.04
N LEU A 226 21.34 10.36 17.04
CA LEU A 226 20.54 11.49 16.53
C LEU A 226 19.06 11.37 16.91
N VAL A 227 18.59 10.15 17.14
CA VAL A 227 17.25 9.87 17.67
C VAL A 227 17.43 8.95 18.87
N LYS A 228 16.78 9.26 19.97
CA LYS A 228 16.74 8.43 21.18
C LYS A 228 15.30 8.27 21.62
N MET A 229 14.88 7.04 21.78
CA MET A 229 13.61 6.66 22.37
C MET A 229 13.90 5.90 23.67
N ARG A 230 13.19 6.23 24.74
CA ARG A 230 13.29 5.57 26.03
C ARG A 230 11.89 5.29 26.56
N ASP A 231 11.59 4.02 26.74
CA ASP A 231 10.33 3.52 27.28
C ASP A 231 9.08 4.13 26.66
N VAL A 232 9.14 4.34 25.34
CA VAL A 232 8.07 5.00 24.59
C VAL A 232 6.86 4.10 24.48
N VAL A 233 5.70 4.62 24.92
CA VAL A 233 4.39 4.02 24.78
C VAL A 233 3.53 4.87 23.86
N PHE A 234 2.81 4.25 22.95
CA PHE A 234 1.87 4.94 22.08
C PHE A 234 0.56 4.18 21.92
N GLN A 235 -0.55 4.90 22.07
CA GLN A 235 -1.91 4.42 21.88
C GLN A 235 -2.69 5.40 21.04
N TYR A 236 -3.34 4.90 19.98
CA TYR A 236 -4.27 5.72 19.20
C TYR A 236 -5.52 6.07 20.02
N PRO A 237 -6.13 7.24 19.81
CA PRO A 237 -7.44 7.54 20.37
C PRO A 237 -8.44 6.44 20.00
N ASN A 238 -9.30 6.07 20.94
CA ASN A 238 -10.36 5.07 20.77
C ASN A 238 -9.88 3.62 20.53
N THR A 239 -8.62 3.30 20.79
CA THR A 239 -8.14 1.90 20.78
C THR A 239 -8.10 1.33 22.20
N PRO A 240 -8.43 0.02 22.39
CA PRO A 240 -8.50 -0.58 23.72
C PRO A 240 -7.12 -0.85 24.34
N ALA A 241 -6.04 -0.81 23.56
CA ALA A 241 -4.71 -1.15 24.01
C ALA A 241 -3.63 -0.35 23.28
N PRO A 242 -2.46 -0.11 23.94
CA PRO A 242 -1.32 0.55 23.31
C PRO A 242 -0.79 -0.23 22.13
N GLN A 243 -0.52 0.50 21.03
CA GLN A 243 0.09 -0.03 19.82
C GLN A 243 1.59 -0.27 19.97
N LEU A 244 2.26 0.58 20.75
CA LEU A 244 3.67 0.43 21.12
C LEU A 244 3.79 0.42 22.64
N ARG A 245 4.64 -0.46 23.17
CA ARG A 245 4.79 -0.67 24.62
C ARG A 245 6.26 -0.66 25.00
N GLY A 246 6.73 0.43 25.62
CA GLY A 246 8.06 0.51 26.17
C GLY A 246 9.19 0.40 25.15
N ILE A 247 9.09 1.10 24.04
CA ILE A 247 10.11 1.05 22.97
C ILE A 247 11.33 1.85 23.41
N THR A 248 12.48 1.19 23.47
CA THR A 248 13.78 1.82 23.74
C THR A 248 14.74 1.52 22.60
N MET A 249 15.20 2.57 21.89
CA MET A 249 16.12 2.45 20.77
C MET A 249 16.91 3.74 20.54
N GLN A 250 18.01 3.61 19.79
CA GLN A 250 18.84 4.74 19.38
C GLN A 250 19.20 4.61 17.90
N LEU A 251 19.18 5.73 17.19
CA LEU A 251 19.57 5.82 15.79
C LEU A 251 20.69 6.85 15.59
N SER A 252 21.63 6.53 14.73
CA SER A 252 22.75 7.40 14.33
C SER A 252 22.81 7.49 12.80
N LEU A 253 23.68 8.32 12.23
CA LEU A 253 23.90 8.39 10.78
C LEU A 253 24.44 7.08 10.19
N SER A 254 25.08 6.23 10.98
CA SER A 254 25.57 4.93 10.56
C SER A 254 24.53 3.81 10.71
N SER A 255 23.41 4.07 11.39
CA SER A 255 22.38 3.03 11.64
C SER A 255 21.62 2.67 10.36
N ARG A 256 21.43 1.36 10.14
CA ARG A 256 20.52 0.80 9.14
C ARG A 256 19.64 -0.22 9.84
N VAL A 257 18.40 0.15 10.11
CA VAL A 257 17.48 -0.64 10.93
C VAL A 257 16.33 -1.15 10.07
N ALA A 258 16.13 -2.46 10.06
CA ALA A 258 14.94 -3.09 9.50
C ALA A 258 13.93 -3.36 10.62
N VAL A 259 12.69 -2.91 10.43
CA VAL A 259 11.59 -3.16 11.37
C VAL A 259 10.73 -4.29 10.83
N LEU A 260 10.75 -5.43 11.51
CA LEU A 260 10.05 -6.65 11.10
C LEU A 260 8.90 -6.95 12.05
N GLY A 261 7.84 -7.53 11.53
CA GLY A 261 6.67 -7.95 12.29
C GLY A 261 5.42 -8.12 11.44
N PRO A 262 4.38 -8.80 11.94
CA PRO A 262 3.11 -8.98 11.25
C PRO A 262 2.40 -7.65 11.02
N ASN A 263 1.35 -7.65 10.17
CA ASN A 263 0.52 -6.47 9.98
C ASN A 263 -0.20 -6.12 11.30
N GLY A 264 -0.30 -4.81 11.57
CA GLY A 264 -0.87 -4.33 12.83
C GLY A 264 0.08 -4.32 14.03
N SER A 265 1.35 -4.78 13.91
CA SER A 265 2.32 -4.79 15.02
C SER A 265 2.89 -3.43 15.41
N GLY A 266 2.47 -2.33 14.76
CA GLY A 266 2.94 -0.99 15.09
C GLY A 266 4.16 -0.49 14.32
N LYS A 267 4.61 -1.19 13.25
CA LYS A 267 5.76 -0.77 12.43
C LYS A 267 5.62 0.64 11.88
N SER A 268 4.52 0.92 11.22
CA SER A 268 4.24 2.26 10.66
C SER A 268 4.06 3.32 11.75
N THR A 269 3.49 2.93 12.90
CA THR A 269 3.34 3.80 14.07
C THR A 269 4.70 4.22 14.63
N LEU A 270 5.64 3.27 14.74
CA LEU A 270 7.01 3.58 15.16
C LEU A 270 7.68 4.59 14.23
N VAL A 271 7.53 4.40 12.91
CA VAL A 271 8.08 5.33 11.92
C VAL A 271 7.43 6.71 12.04
N LYS A 272 6.10 6.80 12.18
CA LYS A 272 5.38 8.06 12.38
C LYS A 272 5.84 8.84 13.61
N LEU A 273 6.12 8.16 14.73
CA LEU A 273 6.72 8.77 15.90
C LEU A 273 8.12 9.35 15.63
N ILE A 274 8.96 8.58 14.91
CA ILE A 274 10.31 9.02 14.54
C ILE A 274 10.24 10.25 13.61
N VAL A 275 9.32 10.22 12.64
CA VAL A 275 9.12 11.34 11.69
C VAL A 275 8.53 12.57 12.41
N GLY A 276 7.68 12.38 13.40
CA GLY A 276 7.01 13.45 14.16
C GLY A 276 5.59 13.73 13.69
N ASP A 277 4.96 12.78 13.00
CA ASP A 277 3.54 12.86 12.64
C ASP A 277 2.63 12.63 13.86
N THR A 278 3.16 11.96 14.89
CA THR A 278 2.50 11.70 16.18
C THR A 278 3.47 11.83 17.33
N GLU A 279 2.95 12.09 18.54
CA GLU A 279 3.75 12.18 19.78
C GLU A 279 3.49 10.95 20.66
N PRO A 280 4.50 10.49 21.44
CA PRO A 280 4.30 9.39 22.38
C PRO A 280 3.36 9.81 23.53
N ASN A 281 2.56 8.86 24.03
CA ASN A 281 1.73 9.09 25.22
C ASN A 281 2.56 9.06 26.51
N GLU A 282 3.60 8.18 26.53
CA GLU A 282 4.52 8.03 27.64
C GLU A 282 5.95 7.76 27.13
N GLY A 283 6.95 8.00 27.99
CA GLY A 283 8.37 7.87 27.65
C GLY A 283 8.95 9.11 27.01
N GLU A 284 10.18 8.99 26.53
CA GLU A 284 10.93 10.11 25.96
C GLU A 284 11.32 9.81 24.52
N LEU A 285 11.01 10.75 23.62
CA LEU A 285 11.51 10.78 22.25
C LEU A 285 12.33 12.06 22.04
N TRP A 286 13.65 11.90 21.96
CA TRP A 286 14.57 12.98 21.68
C TRP A 286 15.12 12.88 20.25
N LYS A 287 15.14 14.00 19.54
CA LYS A 287 15.74 14.16 18.20
C LYS A 287 16.77 15.27 18.23
N HIS A 288 17.86 15.06 17.49
CA HIS A 288 18.87 16.13 17.35
C HIS A 288 18.23 17.34 16.64
N PRO A 289 18.42 18.60 17.14
CA PRO A 289 17.76 19.79 16.59
C PRO A 289 17.98 19.99 15.07
N ASN A 290 19.18 19.66 14.58
CA ASN A 290 19.54 19.82 13.18
C ASN A 290 19.23 18.56 12.33
N LEU A 291 18.50 17.58 12.87
CA LEU A 291 18.15 16.36 12.14
C LEU A 291 17.00 16.65 11.17
N VAL A 292 17.26 16.44 9.89
CA VAL A 292 16.25 16.44 8.83
C VAL A 292 15.95 15.01 8.45
N ILE A 293 14.68 14.62 8.49
CA ILE A 293 14.21 13.25 8.20
C ILE A 293 13.49 13.26 6.86
N GLY A 294 14.02 12.56 5.86
CA GLY A 294 13.28 12.23 4.64
C GLY A 294 12.37 11.02 4.88
N TYR A 295 11.09 11.16 4.64
CA TYR A 295 10.11 10.09 4.82
C TYR A 295 9.49 9.68 3.49
N VAL A 296 9.57 8.37 3.18
CA VAL A 296 8.87 7.76 2.05
C VAL A 296 7.80 6.84 2.61
N ALA A 297 6.55 7.27 2.53
CA ALA A 297 5.41 6.49 3.01
C ALA A 297 5.07 5.33 2.07
N GLN A 298 4.37 4.31 2.59
CA GLN A 298 3.85 3.19 1.81
C GLN A 298 2.90 3.66 0.69
N HIS A 299 2.08 4.68 0.99
CA HIS A 299 1.24 5.39 0.03
C HIS A 299 1.84 6.79 -0.18
N ALA A 300 2.91 6.86 -0.98
CA ALA A 300 3.71 8.07 -1.15
C ALA A 300 2.99 9.21 -1.92
N PHE A 301 1.72 9.02 -2.29
CA PHE A 301 1.01 9.93 -3.17
C PHE A 301 0.18 11.00 -2.47
N HIS A 302 -0.15 10.88 -1.18
CA HIS A 302 -1.07 11.82 -0.55
C HIS A 302 -0.58 13.27 -0.53
N HIS A 303 0.73 13.53 -0.46
CA HIS A 303 1.23 14.89 -0.59
C HIS A 303 1.20 15.39 -2.04
N ILE A 304 1.09 14.50 -3.02
CA ILE A 304 0.96 14.86 -4.43
C ILE A 304 -0.52 15.06 -4.80
N ASP A 305 -1.44 14.37 -4.13
CA ASP A 305 -2.88 14.40 -4.47
C ASP A 305 -3.48 15.81 -4.45
N GLN A 306 -2.97 16.69 -3.58
CA GLN A 306 -3.37 18.10 -3.51
C GLN A 306 -2.72 18.98 -4.60
N HIS A 307 -1.82 18.43 -5.41
CA HIS A 307 -1.00 19.16 -6.38
C HIS A 307 -0.98 18.49 -7.76
N LEU A 308 -2.04 17.76 -8.09
CA LEU A 308 -2.16 17.03 -9.37
C LEU A 308 -2.24 17.98 -10.58
N ASP A 309 -2.51 19.26 -10.36
CA ASP A 309 -2.50 20.35 -11.33
C ASP A 309 -1.09 20.81 -11.72
N LYS A 310 -0.05 20.42 -10.97
CA LYS A 310 1.35 20.81 -11.18
C LYS A 310 2.15 19.72 -11.87
N THR A 311 3.11 20.13 -12.68
CA THR A 311 4.14 19.21 -13.15
C THR A 311 5.10 18.82 -12.01
N PRO A 312 5.83 17.70 -12.11
CA PRO A 312 6.81 17.31 -11.07
C PRO A 312 7.84 18.40 -10.78
N LEU A 313 8.27 19.15 -11.79
CA LEU A 313 9.21 20.26 -11.62
C LEU A 313 8.58 21.42 -10.84
N GLU A 314 7.36 21.83 -11.18
CA GLU A 314 6.63 22.90 -10.48
C GLU A 314 6.34 22.52 -9.03
N TYR A 315 5.99 21.26 -8.77
CA TYR A 315 5.81 20.73 -7.42
C TYR A 315 7.11 20.83 -6.61
N MET A 316 8.26 20.41 -7.16
CA MET A 316 9.54 20.47 -6.48
C MET A 316 9.98 21.93 -6.23
N LEU A 317 9.78 22.82 -7.19
CA LEU A 317 10.07 24.25 -7.04
C LEU A 317 9.19 24.89 -5.96
N TRP A 318 7.92 24.55 -5.90
CA TRP A 318 7.00 25.00 -4.87
C TRP A 318 7.39 24.46 -3.49
N ARG A 319 7.64 23.16 -3.38
CA ARG A 319 7.93 22.48 -2.12
C ARG A 319 9.22 22.99 -1.44
N TYR A 320 10.24 23.29 -2.25
CA TYR A 320 11.56 23.72 -1.80
C TYR A 320 11.90 25.18 -2.15
N GLN A 321 10.91 26.02 -2.41
CA GLN A 321 11.11 27.42 -2.84
C GLN A 321 11.94 28.25 -1.83
N THR A 322 11.85 27.93 -0.54
CA THR A 322 12.62 28.58 0.54
C THR A 322 13.94 27.86 0.80
N GLY A 323 14.21 26.75 0.09
CA GLY A 323 15.35 25.85 0.33
C GLY A 323 15.14 24.91 1.50
N GLU A 324 13.98 24.90 2.15
CA GLU A 324 13.52 23.97 3.16
C GLU A 324 12.23 23.32 2.68
N ASP A 325 11.95 22.13 3.19
CA ASP A 325 10.74 21.40 2.84
C ASP A 325 9.52 22.06 3.48
N LEU A 326 8.66 22.68 2.68
CA LEU A 326 7.44 23.34 3.17
C LEU A 326 6.53 22.38 3.94
N GLU A 327 6.40 21.13 3.49
CA GLU A 327 5.57 20.15 4.19
C GLU A 327 6.12 19.81 5.57
N GLU A 328 7.45 19.81 5.75
CA GLU A 328 8.07 19.63 7.06
C GLU A 328 7.74 20.78 8.01
N HIS A 329 7.67 22.00 7.49
CA HIS A 329 7.25 23.17 8.26
C HIS A 329 5.76 23.15 8.66
N MET A 330 4.93 22.46 7.92
CA MET A 330 3.48 22.38 8.14
C MET A 330 3.08 21.27 9.13
N LYS A 331 3.99 20.42 9.58
CA LYS A 331 3.68 19.35 10.54
C LYS A 331 3.19 19.90 11.88
N ALA A 332 2.08 19.37 12.37
CA ALA A 332 1.43 19.79 13.62
C ALA A 332 2.34 19.61 14.87
N THR A 333 3.20 18.59 14.83
CA THR A 333 4.10 18.23 15.95
C THR A 333 5.42 18.99 15.96
N ARG A 334 5.65 19.86 14.97
CA ARG A 334 6.87 20.67 14.95
C ARG A 334 6.87 21.66 16.11
N GLN A 335 7.90 21.59 16.96
CA GLN A 335 8.10 22.59 17.99
C GLN A 335 8.45 23.93 17.35
N ILE A 336 7.69 24.96 17.71
CA ILE A 336 7.94 26.34 17.26
C ILE A 336 9.15 26.86 18.03
N SER A 337 10.16 27.38 17.34
CA SER A 337 11.30 28.01 18.00
C SER A 337 10.89 29.33 18.65
N ALA A 338 11.62 29.78 19.69
CA ALA A 338 11.36 31.07 20.36
C ALA A 338 11.36 32.26 19.38
N GLU A 339 12.17 32.19 18.33
CA GLU A 339 12.24 33.21 17.29
C GLU A 339 11.00 33.14 16.33
N GLU A 340 10.49 31.98 16.05
CA GLU A 340 9.24 31.81 15.31
C GLU A 340 8.05 32.31 16.11
N GLU A 341 8.05 32.08 17.44
CA GLU A 341 7.03 32.59 18.34
C GLU A 341 7.04 34.12 18.39
N GLU A 342 8.22 34.74 18.39
CA GLU A 342 8.37 36.20 18.36
C GLU A 342 7.89 36.80 17.01
N ALA A 343 8.16 36.15 15.91
CA ALA A 343 7.67 36.55 14.58
C ALA A 343 6.17 36.37 14.43
N MET A 344 5.57 35.36 15.06
CA MET A 344 4.11 35.22 15.20
C MET A 344 3.50 36.43 15.94
N LYS A 345 4.14 36.88 17.04
CA LYS A 345 3.70 38.06 17.77
C LYS A 345 3.77 39.34 16.93
N ARG A 346 4.66 39.41 15.94
CA ARG A 346 4.79 40.53 14.99
C ARG A 346 3.77 40.45 13.82
N GLY A 347 2.94 39.43 13.74
CA GLY A 347 1.87 39.31 12.74
C GLY A 347 2.27 38.65 11.41
N ALA A 348 3.50 38.14 11.29
CA ALA A 348 3.95 37.38 10.11
C ALA A 348 3.52 35.91 10.23
N ILE A 349 2.20 35.65 10.14
CA ILE A 349 1.61 34.34 10.44
C ILE A 349 1.04 33.71 9.18
N TYR A 350 1.35 32.44 9.00
CA TYR A 350 0.70 31.56 8.05
C TYR A 350 -0.10 30.50 8.82
N GLU A 351 -1.33 30.23 8.39
CA GLU A 351 -2.20 29.23 8.98
C GLU A 351 -2.61 28.20 7.93
N HIS A 352 -2.32 26.92 8.20
CA HIS A 352 -2.70 25.81 7.36
C HIS A 352 -3.17 24.65 8.26
N GLU A 353 -4.40 24.16 8.02
CA GLU A 353 -5.02 23.08 8.81
C GLU A 353 -5.05 23.34 10.33
N GLY A 354 -5.25 24.60 10.72
CA GLY A 354 -5.29 25.02 12.13
C GLY A 354 -3.93 25.19 12.81
N VAL A 355 -2.83 24.96 12.07
CA VAL A 355 -1.47 25.15 12.57
C VAL A 355 -0.91 26.48 12.08
N LYS A 356 -0.57 27.36 13.02
CA LYS A 356 0.03 28.68 12.73
C LYS A 356 1.52 28.57 12.52
N ARG A 357 2.06 29.13 11.43
CA ARG A 357 3.49 29.15 11.07
C ARG A 357 3.91 30.55 10.61
N VAL A 358 5.19 30.83 10.78
CA VAL A 358 5.81 32.08 10.33
C VAL A 358 6.57 31.82 9.04
N ILE A 359 6.26 32.55 7.97
CA ILE A 359 6.88 32.34 6.66
C ILE A 359 8.04 33.32 6.41
N ASP A 360 7.82 34.63 6.66
CA ASP A 360 8.77 35.66 6.24
C ASP A 360 10.12 35.60 6.94
N ASP A 361 10.18 35.24 8.22
CA ASP A 361 11.44 35.11 8.96
C ASP A 361 12.23 33.85 8.60
N ILE A 362 11.57 32.77 8.16
CA ILE A 362 12.26 31.57 7.70
C ILE A 362 13.00 31.84 6.38
N VAL A 363 12.41 32.64 5.49
CA VAL A 363 13.03 33.07 4.23
C VAL A 363 14.17 34.07 4.49
N GLY A 364 14.03 34.94 5.48
CA GLY A 364 15.05 35.97 5.85
C GLY A 364 16.34 35.35 6.36
N ARG A 365 16.30 34.31 7.17
CA ARG A 365 17.50 33.67 7.77
C ARG A 365 18.42 33.01 6.75
N LYS A 366 17.93 32.58 5.59
CA LYS A 366 18.77 31.97 4.55
C LYS A 366 19.46 32.97 3.63
N LYS A 367 19.00 34.20 3.59
CA LYS A 367 19.70 35.28 2.85
C LYS A 367 20.91 35.85 3.60
N LEU A 368 21.08 35.48 4.90
CA LEU A 368 22.13 35.95 5.77
C LEU A 368 23.22 34.90 6.07
N LYS A 369 23.16 33.72 5.53
CA LYS A 369 24.18 32.68 5.53
C LYS A 369 24.64 32.35 4.11
#